data_6c6e489c8cc2b838b592381b1f861f2f
#
_entry.id   6c6e489c8cc2b838b592381b1f861f2f
#
_cell.length_a   1.000
_cell.length_b   1.000
_cell.length_c   1.000
_cell.angle_alpha   90.00
_cell.angle_beta   90.00
_cell.angle_gamma   90.00
#
_symmetry.space_group_name_H-M   'P 1'
#
loop_
_entity.id
_entity.type
_entity.pdbx_description
1 polymer ?
#
loop_
_entity_poly.entity_id
_entity_poly.type
_entity_poly.pdbx_seq_one_letter_code
_entity_poly.pdbx_strand_id
1 'polypeptide(L)'
;MSGAGRWAVWAGAGALVAFLAVFFLWPVGEILWRGIAPEGSIDLAGIGEVLARPRTLRIIGLTLAQAAIATLACLVLGMPAAFVLYRLRFRGRAALRALALVPFVLPTVVVGVAFKVLFAGTALEGTWLAIILALVFFNVAVVTRTVGIAWEELDPSIEEAAADLGANPARTFLSVTLPRLAPAIASAAIIAFLFCSTAFGVVLVLGGTRFGTVETEIWMLTTQYLDLRAASALSLVQVVFVVAVLWAASRARSRPELRTPSSGRPVRLADLPLILAVLAVGVLLAVPIVSMVVRSLRAGDGWTLEHWAALAGVGTGVGGGAPAIAVSPLEALGHSLLFALAGTAVAMAIGLGASVLLSRRPASARGRRVLAALEGGLMLPLGVSAVVLGFGYLVALDTPPLDLRASPVLVPIAQALVAAPLVIRTLLPVLRGVDPLLRDAAADLGASPARVLASIDLRLAARPAVAAAGLAFAVCLGEFGATAFLSRPEWATLPVVIERLAGHPGAGNLALANAAAVLLAAVTALALGAGELGRDRRLSPRG
;
A
#
# COMPACT_ATOMS: atom_id res chain seq x y z
N MET A 1 -11.71 -19.66 -31.72
CA MET A 1 -11.31 -18.23 -31.88
C MET A 1 -10.88 -18.00 -33.33
N SER A 2 -11.50 -17.04 -34.02
CA SER A 2 -11.07 -16.56 -35.34
C SER A 2 -9.62 -16.03 -35.29
N GLY A 3 -8.92 -16.02 -36.44
CA GLY A 3 -7.56 -15.47 -36.51
C GLY A 3 -7.42 -14.06 -35.90
N ALA A 4 -8.40 -13.18 -36.15
CA ALA A 4 -8.45 -11.81 -35.62
C ALA A 4 -8.52 -11.77 -34.07
N GLY A 5 -9.27 -12.68 -33.44
CA GLY A 5 -9.35 -12.75 -31.96
C GLY A 5 -8.03 -13.19 -31.31
N ARG A 6 -7.25 -14.03 -31.96
CA ARG A 6 -5.91 -14.42 -31.49
C ARG A 6 -4.92 -13.27 -31.59
N TRP A 7 -4.94 -12.53 -32.69
CA TRP A 7 -4.07 -11.35 -32.87
C TRP A 7 -4.33 -10.27 -31.82
N ALA A 8 -5.60 -9.97 -31.48
CA ALA A 8 -5.94 -9.00 -30.45
C ALA A 8 -5.42 -9.41 -29.05
N VAL A 9 -5.49 -10.71 -28.71
CA VAL A 9 -4.96 -11.24 -27.45
C VAL A 9 -3.44 -11.12 -27.39
N TRP A 10 -2.72 -11.46 -28.47
CA TRP A 10 -1.27 -11.34 -28.52
C TRP A 10 -0.79 -9.90 -28.54
N ALA A 11 -1.49 -9.01 -29.24
CA ALA A 11 -1.20 -7.56 -29.23
C ALA A 11 -1.39 -6.97 -27.82
N GLY A 12 -2.48 -7.32 -27.12
CA GLY A 12 -2.70 -6.89 -25.75
C GLY A 12 -1.64 -7.42 -24.77
N ALA A 13 -1.25 -8.70 -24.90
CA ALA A 13 -0.16 -9.26 -24.10
C ALA A 13 1.19 -8.57 -24.42
N GLY A 14 1.47 -8.30 -25.68
CA GLY A 14 2.66 -7.56 -26.10
C GLY A 14 2.73 -6.15 -25.52
N ALA A 15 1.61 -5.41 -25.53
CA ALA A 15 1.53 -4.07 -24.95
C ALA A 15 1.79 -4.09 -23.43
N LEU A 16 1.22 -5.06 -22.70
CA LEU A 16 1.46 -5.23 -21.26
C LEU A 16 2.92 -5.56 -20.96
N VAL A 17 3.53 -6.46 -21.74
CA VAL A 17 4.95 -6.82 -21.61
C VAL A 17 5.84 -5.63 -21.94
N ALA A 18 5.55 -4.89 -23.00
CA ALA A 18 6.31 -3.71 -23.39
C ALA A 18 6.24 -2.61 -22.31
N PHE A 19 5.05 -2.38 -21.75
CA PHE A 19 4.87 -1.43 -20.64
C PHE A 19 5.71 -1.83 -19.41
N LEU A 20 5.65 -3.11 -19.01
CA LEU A 20 6.47 -3.60 -17.89
C LEU A 20 7.97 -3.56 -18.20
N ALA A 21 8.37 -3.88 -19.44
CA ALA A 21 9.77 -3.85 -19.84
C ALA A 21 10.35 -2.44 -19.75
N VAL A 22 9.63 -1.45 -20.28
CA VAL A 22 10.08 -0.05 -20.35
C VAL A 22 10.00 0.64 -19.00
N PHE A 23 8.88 0.50 -18.28
CA PHE A 23 8.61 1.29 -17.07
C PHE A 23 8.88 0.55 -15.76
N PHE A 24 9.23 -0.73 -15.81
CA PHE A 24 9.58 -1.48 -14.61
C PHE A 24 10.93 -2.20 -14.72
N LEU A 25 11.06 -3.11 -15.71
CA LEU A 25 12.26 -3.96 -15.79
C LEU A 25 13.51 -3.17 -16.16
N TRP A 26 13.41 -2.23 -17.10
CA TRP A 26 14.55 -1.40 -17.49
C TRP A 26 15.01 -0.49 -16.35
N PRO A 27 14.18 0.34 -15.70
CA PRO A 27 14.62 1.19 -14.59
C PRO A 27 15.21 0.40 -13.43
N VAL A 28 14.56 -0.70 -13.02
CA VAL A 28 15.09 -1.56 -11.96
C VAL A 28 16.39 -2.24 -12.41
N GLY A 29 16.44 -2.73 -13.63
CA GLY A 29 17.64 -3.35 -14.21
C GLY A 29 18.83 -2.39 -14.28
N GLU A 30 18.58 -1.13 -14.64
CA GLU A 30 19.62 -0.08 -14.70
C GLU A 30 20.20 0.22 -13.32
N ILE A 31 19.35 0.33 -12.28
CA ILE A 31 19.86 0.48 -10.91
C ILE A 31 20.72 -0.72 -10.51
N LEU A 32 20.22 -1.94 -10.76
CA LEU A 32 20.94 -3.15 -10.41
C LEU A 32 22.27 -3.23 -11.16
N TRP A 33 22.27 -2.87 -12.44
CA TRP A 33 23.48 -2.82 -13.26
C TRP A 33 24.48 -1.78 -12.72
N ARG A 34 24.05 -0.55 -12.47
CA ARG A 34 24.92 0.50 -11.88
C ARG A 34 25.41 0.15 -10.48
N GLY A 35 24.62 -0.61 -9.72
CA GLY A 35 25.06 -1.13 -8.41
C GLY A 35 26.17 -2.17 -8.54
N ILE A 36 26.12 -3.03 -9.56
CA ILE A 36 27.07 -4.13 -9.77
C ILE A 36 28.27 -3.69 -10.61
N ALA A 37 28.06 -2.83 -11.60
CA ALA A 37 29.05 -2.43 -12.59
C ALA A 37 29.03 -0.90 -12.83
N PRO A 38 29.38 -0.07 -11.85
CA PRO A 38 29.25 1.39 -11.92
C PRO A 38 30.08 2.03 -13.05
N GLU A 39 31.20 1.43 -13.42
CA GLU A 39 32.10 1.88 -14.51
C GLU A 39 32.10 0.90 -15.72
N GLY A 40 31.02 0.10 -15.85
CA GLY A 40 30.89 -0.91 -16.91
C GLY A 40 31.64 -2.22 -16.62
N SER A 41 32.42 -2.31 -15.55
CA SER A 41 33.07 -3.52 -15.06
C SER A 41 32.45 -3.97 -13.74
N ILE A 42 32.28 -5.29 -13.55
CA ILE A 42 31.73 -5.85 -12.31
C ILE A 42 32.64 -5.53 -11.12
N ASP A 43 32.10 -4.77 -10.16
CA ASP A 43 32.79 -4.34 -8.95
C ASP A 43 32.07 -4.83 -7.67
N LEU A 44 32.27 -6.13 -7.38
CA LEU A 44 31.72 -6.71 -6.16
C LEU A 44 32.44 -6.21 -4.89
N ALA A 45 33.72 -5.82 -5.01
CA ALA A 45 34.47 -5.27 -3.89
C ALA A 45 33.89 -3.93 -3.41
N GLY A 46 33.54 -3.05 -4.35
CA GLY A 46 32.91 -1.78 -4.02
C GLY A 46 31.51 -1.90 -3.42
N ILE A 47 30.72 -2.91 -3.83
CA ILE A 47 29.48 -3.23 -3.10
C ILE A 47 29.80 -3.63 -1.67
N GLY A 48 30.80 -4.51 -1.47
CA GLY A 48 31.26 -4.94 -0.15
C GLY A 48 31.69 -3.75 0.74
N GLU A 49 32.43 -2.79 0.18
CA GLU A 49 32.83 -1.56 0.89
C GLU A 49 31.64 -0.71 1.32
N VAL A 50 30.65 -0.49 0.43
CA VAL A 50 29.42 0.25 0.76
C VAL A 50 28.65 -0.45 1.87
N LEU A 51 28.50 -1.78 1.80
CA LEU A 51 27.78 -2.57 2.79
C LEU A 51 28.53 -2.65 4.14
N ALA A 52 29.86 -2.61 4.12
CA ALA A 52 30.68 -2.62 5.34
C ALA A 52 30.75 -1.26 6.05
N ARG A 53 30.27 -0.16 5.43
CA ARG A 53 30.23 1.16 6.10
C ARG A 53 29.42 1.07 7.39
N PRO A 54 29.93 1.58 8.52
CA PRO A 54 29.22 1.53 9.81
C PRO A 54 27.81 2.13 9.76
N ARG A 55 27.63 3.20 8.98
CA ARG A 55 26.33 3.84 8.73
C ARG A 55 25.36 2.89 8.03
N THR A 56 25.80 2.21 6.97
CA THR A 56 24.98 1.27 6.20
C THR A 56 24.52 0.09 7.07
N LEU A 57 25.44 -0.53 7.81
CA LEU A 57 25.13 -1.62 8.74
C LEU A 57 24.12 -1.19 9.81
N ARG A 58 24.32 0.01 10.37
CA ARG A 58 23.37 0.58 11.34
C ARG A 58 21.98 0.79 10.74
N ILE A 59 21.87 1.35 9.53
CA ILE A 59 20.59 1.58 8.85
C ILE A 59 19.88 0.27 8.54
N ILE A 60 20.59 -0.74 8.02
CA ILE A 60 20.03 -2.07 7.80
C ILE A 60 19.54 -2.67 9.14
N GLY A 61 20.36 -2.60 10.19
CA GLY A 61 19.99 -3.08 11.52
C GLY A 61 18.76 -2.38 12.10
N LEU A 62 18.68 -1.04 11.98
CA LEU A 62 17.51 -0.27 12.40
C LEU A 62 16.25 -0.64 11.60
N THR A 63 16.37 -0.81 10.27
CA THR A 63 15.26 -1.22 9.40
C THR A 63 14.68 -2.56 9.83
N LEU A 64 15.54 -3.56 10.04
CA LEU A 64 15.11 -4.90 10.44
C LEU A 64 14.55 -4.92 11.86
N ALA A 65 15.19 -4.23 12.80
CA ALA A 65 14.76 -4.17 14.20
C ALA A 65 13.39 -3.49 14.33
N GLN A 66 13.20 -2.32 13.71
CA GLN A 66 11.90 -1.63 13.76
C GLN A 66 10.79 -2.42 13.07
N ALA A 67 11.09 -3.07 11.93
CA ALA A 67 10.13 -3.90 11.23
C ALA A 67 9.71 -5.12 12.09
N ALA A 68 10.67 -5.79 12.75
CA ALA A 68 10.39 -6.92 13.62
C ALA A 68 9.57 -6.51 14.85
N ILE A 69 9.95 -5.43 15.55
CA ILE A 69 9.26 -4.97 16.75
C ILE A 69 7.85 -4.47 16.39
N ALA A 70 7.72 -3.67 15.33
CA ALA A 70 6.41 -3.19 14.88
C ALA A 70 5.50 -4.36 14.45
N THR A 71 6.03 -5.37 13.74
CA THR A 71 5.27 -6.57 13.35
C THR A 71 4.80 -7.35 14.57
N LEU A 72 5.67 -7.57 15.56
CA LEU A 72 5.29 -8.25 16.80
C LEU A 72 4.20 -7.49 17.53
N ALA A 73 4.32 -6.18 17.65
CA ALA A 73 3.29 -5.33 18.26
C ALA A 73 1.97 -5.39 17.46
N CYS A 74 2.03 -5.38 16.12
CA CYS A 74 0.84 -5.57 15.27
C CYS A 74 0.17 -6.94 15.50
N LEU A 75 0.93 -8.01 15.71
CA LEU A 75 0.37 -9.33 16.04
C LEU A 75 -0.29 -9.31 17.42
N VAL A 76 0.37 -8.76 18.42
CA VAL A 76 -0.15 -8.67 19.80
C VAL A 76 -1.46 -7.89 19.86
N LEU A 77 -1.57 -6.78 19.12
CA LEU A 77 -2.77 -5.94 19.12
C LEU A 77 -3.81 -6.43 18.09
N GLY A 78 -3.38 -6.91 16.96
CA GLY A 78 -4.25 -7.30 15.85
C GLY A 78 -4.97 -8.63 16.06
N MET A 79 -4.36 -9.61 16.75
CA MET A 79 -5.01 -10.90 17.01
C MET A 79 -6.25 -10.76 17.92
N PRO A 80 -6.20 -10.06 19.08
CA PRO A 80 -7.40 -9.76 19.86
C PRO A 80 -8.47 -9.03 19.06
N ALA A 81 -8.07 -8.03 18.25
CA ALA A 81 -8.98 -7.30 17.39
C ALA A 81 -9.60 -8.20 16.32
N ALA A 82 -8.84 -9.11 15.73
CA ALA A 82 -9.33 -10.12 14.79
C ALA A 82 -10.40 -11.02 15.43
N PHE A 83 -10.16 -11.52 16.64
CA PHE A 83 -11.15 -12.30 17.37
C PHE A 83 -12.44 -11.51 17.63
N VAL A 84 -12.35 -10.32 18.22
CA VAL A 84 -13.52 -9.51 18.55
C VAL A 84 -14.33 -9.14 17.31
N LEU A 85 -13.64 -8.69 16.24
CA LEU A 85 -14.30 -8.18 15.04
C LEU A 85 -14.79 -9.28 14.09
N TYR A 86 -14.19 -10.47 14.10
CA TYR A 86 -14.53 -11.51 13.11
C TYR A 86 -15.20 -12.75 13.72
N ARG A 87 -14.93 -13.06 15.01
CA ARG A 87 -15.51 -14.24 15.67
C ARG A 87 -16.75 -13.92 16.51
N LEU A 88 -16.87 -12.68 17.04
CA LEU A 88 -18.02 -12.27 17.84
C LEU A 88 -19.10 -11.62 16.96
N ARG A 89 -20.38 -11.83 17.33
CA ARG A 89 -21.54 -11.24 16.66
C ARG A 89 -22.19 -10.20 17.56
N PHE A 90 -22.12 -8.92 17.15
CA PHE A 90 -22.75 -7.78 17.83
C PHE A 90 -23.15 -6.69 16.84
N ARG A 91 -24.04 -5.77 17.28
CA ARG A 91 -24.46 -4.62 16.47
C ARG A 91 -23.30 -3.65 16.29
N GLY A 92 -23.10 -3.13 15.05
CA GLY A 92 -22.00 -2.22 14.74
C GLY A 92 -20.69 -2.89 14.33
N ARG A 93 -20.60 -4.23 14.32
CA ARG A 93 -19.40 -4.98 13.91
C ARG A 93 -18.87 -4.57 12.54
N ALA A 94 -19.76 -4.38 11.56
CA ALA A 94 -19.36 -3.99 10.21
C ALA A 94 -18.73 -2.59 10.18
N ALA A 95 -19.30 -1.64 10.90
CA ALA A 95 -18.75 -0.29 11.03
C ALA A 95 -17.38 -0.30 11.72
N LEU A 96 -17.20 -1.09 12.80
CA LEU A 96 -15.89 -1.21 13.46
C LEU A 96 -14.84 -1.89 12.57
N ARG A 97 -15.22 -2.89 11.75
CA ARG A 97 -14.32 -3.49 10.74
C ARG A 97 -13.87 -2.45 9.70
N ALA A 98 -14.80 -1.63 9.21
CA ALA A 98 -14.47 -0.55 8.27
C ALA A 98 -13.57 0.51 8.92
N LEU A 99 -13.88 0.92 10.15
CA LEU A 99 -13.09 1.90 10.90
C LEU A 99 -11.66 1.40 11.18
N ALA A 100 -11.51 0.11 11.51
CA ALA A 100 -10.21 -0.51 11.75
C ALA A 100 -9.29 -0.50 10.51
N LEU A 101 -9.84 -0.34 9.30
CA LEU A 101 -9.07 -0.25 8.06
C LEU A 101 -8.65 1.19 7.71
N VAL A 102 -9.25 2.20 8.34
CA VAL A 102 -8.95 3.62 8.04
C VAL A 102 -7.46 3.95 8.15
N PRO A 103 -6.72 3.53 9.20
CA PRO A 103 -5.29 3.82 9.30
C PRO A 103 -4.47 3.32 8.11
N PHE A 104 -4.81 2.16 7.58
CA PHE A 104 -4.07 1.52 6.47
C PHE A 104 -4.24 2.26 5.14
N VAL A 105 -5.29 3.03 5.02
CA VAL A 105 -5.64 3.71 3.77
C VAL A 105 -5.08 5.13 3.72
N LEU A 106 -4.75 5.70 4.88
CA LEU A 106 -4.17 7.05 4.95
C LEU A 106 -2.80 7.09 4.24
N PRO A 107 -2.50 8.16 3.49
CA PRO A 107 -1.16 8.36 2.96
C PRO A 107 -0.09 8.33 4.05
N THR A 108 1.03 7.66 3.80
CA THR A 108 2.09 7.46 4.81
C THR A 108 2.66 8.77 5.36
N VAL A 109 2.75 9.81 4.53
CA VAL A 109 3.17 11.16 4.95
C VAL A 109 2.17 11.78 5.92
N VAL A 110 0.87 11.61 5.68
CA VAL A 110 -0.19 12.08 6.58
C VAL A 110 -0.05 11.45 7.96
N VAL A 111 0.18 10.14 8.01
CA VAL A 111 0.42 9.43 9.28
C VAL A 111 1.68 9.97 9.95
N GLY A 112 2.76 10.20 9.20
CA GLY A 112 3.98 10.83 9.72
C GLY A 112 3.72 12.18 10.37
N VAL A 113 2.98 13.07 9.70
CA VAL A 113 2.62 14.40 10.24
C VAL A 113 1.70 14.27 11.46
N ALA A 114 0.70 13.38 11.42
CA ALA A 114 -0.20 13.17 12.56
C ALA A 114 0.56 12.79 13.84
N PHE A 115 1.54 11.88 13.73
CA PHE A 115 2.39 11.49 14.86
C PHE A 115 3.40 12.58 15.24
N LYS A 116 3.97 13.31 14.27
CA LYS A 116 4.85 14.45 14.54
C LYS A 116 4.13 15.54 15.33
N VAL A 117 2.91 15.87 14.91
CA VAL A 117 2.04 16.85 15.61
C VAL A 117 1.62 16.33 16.99
N LEU A 118 1.27 15.05 17.12
CA LEU A 118 0.87 14.44 18.39
C LEU A 118 1.99 14.49 19.43
N PHE A 119 3.22 14.20 19.02
CA PHE A 119 4.36 14.09 19.92
C PHE A 119 5.16 15.39 20.07
N ALA A 120 4.81 16.46 19.33
CA ALA A 120 5.48 17.75 19.44
C ALA A 120 5.49 18.26 20.89
N GLY A 121 6.70 18.58 21.40
CA GLY A 121 6.92 19.02 22.79
C GLY A 121 6.84 17.90 23.85
N THR A 122 6.72 16.64 23.46
CA THR A 122 6.74 15.49 24.38
C THR A 122 8.09 14.76 24.35
N ALA A 123 8.34 13.89 25.33
CA ALA A 123 9.53 13.03 25.37
C ALA A 123 9.61 12.01 24.18
N LEU A 124 8.54 11.85 23.41
CA LEU A 124 8.49 10.96 22.25
C LEU A 124 8.89 11.67 20.96
N GLU A 125 8.99 12.97 20.94
CA GLU A 125 9.39 13.72 19.75
C GLU A 125 10.78 13.31 19.25
N GLY A 126 10.88 12.98 17.95
CA GLY A 126 12.13 12.57 17.32
C GLY A 126 12.74 11.27 17.85
N THR A 127 11.95 10.41 18.49
CA THR A 127 12.42 9.12 19.01
C THR A 127 12.11 7.97 18.06
N TRP A 128 12.89 6.91 18.16
CA TRP A 128 12.63 5.65 17.44
C TRP A 128 11.29 5.01 17.82
N LEU A 129 10.85 5.18 19.08
CA LEU A 129 9.57 4.68 19.56
C LEU A 129 8.40 5.36 18.84
N ALA A 130 8.49 6.65 18.51
CA ALA A 130 7.48 7.35 17.73
C ALA A 130 7.29 6.72 16.34
N ILE A 131 8.38 6.30 15.68
CA ILE A 131 8.35 5.60 14.40
C ILE A 131 7.65 4.24 14.56
N ILE A 132 8.03 3.46 15.56
CA ILE A 132 7.42 2.14 15.83
C ILE A 132 5.91 2.28 16.05
N LEU A 133 5.47 3.25 16.87
CA LEU A 133 4.06 3.49 17.13
C LEU A 133 3.29 3.86 15.85
N ALA A 134 3.88 4.68 14.99
CA ALA A 134 3.28 5.04 13.70
C ALA A 134 3.23 3.85 12.72
N LEU A 135 4.24 2.97 12.71
CA LEU A 135 4.23 1.75 11.92
C LEU A 135 3.19 0.75 12.41
N VAL A 136 3.02 0.62 13.74
CA VAL A 136 1.97 -0.23 14.35
C VAL A 136 0.59 0.31 14.00
N PHE A 137 0.37 1.61 14.15
CA PHE A 137 -0.88 2.28 13.77
C PHE A 137 -1.30 1.93 12.34
N PHE A 138 -0.37 1.99 11.40
CA PHE A 138 -0.63 1.73 10.00
C PHE A 138 -0.87 0.23 9.72
N ASN A 139 -0.11 -0.66 10.32
CA ASN A 139 -0.06 -2.08 9.93
C ASN A 139 -0.93 -3.02 10.79
N VAL A 140 -1.44 -2.60 11.95
CA VAL A 140 -2.32 -3.43 12.81
C VAL A 140 -3.57 -3.88 12.06
N ALA A 141 -4.09 -3.05 11.16
CA ALA A 141 -5.23 -3.35 10.30
C ALA A 141 -4.99 -4.58 9.38
N VAL A 142 -3.76 -4.74 8.87
CA VAL A 142 -3.36 -5.87 8.01
C VAL A 142 -3.49 -7.18 8.78
N VAL A 143 -2.96 -7.22 10.01
CA VAL A 143 -3.04 -8.40 10.88
C VAL A 143 -4.48 -8.69 11.25
N THR A 144 -5.21 -7.68 11.73
CA THR A 144 -6.63 -7.80 12.13
C THR A 144 -7.49 -8.37 11.02
N ARG A 145 -7.32 -7.88 9.79
CA ARG A 145 -8.11 -8.33 8.63
C ARG A 145 -7.69 -9.73 8.19
N THR A 146 -6.39 -9.98 8.00
CA THR A 146 -5.89 -11.24 7.43
C THR A 146 -6.19 -12.41 8.35
N VAL A 147 -5.87 -12.27 9.65
CA VAL A 147 -6.15 -13.30 10.65
C VAL A 147 -7.65 -13.40 10.91
N GLY A 148 -8.36 -12.27 10.92
CA GLY A 148 -9.80 -12.22 11.15
C GLY A 148 -10.60 -12.99 10.11
N ILE A 149 -10.30 -12.82 8.82
CA ILE A 149 -10.95 -13.57 7.73
C ILE A 149 -10.70 -15.07 7.89
N ALA A 150 -9.45 -15.48 8.14
CA ALA A 150 -9.12 -16.87 8.37
C ALA A 150 -9.84 -17.44 9.62
N TRP A 151 -10.02 -16.62 10.65
CA TRP A 151 -10.75 -17.03 11.86
C TRP A 151 -12.26 -17.19 11.61
N GLU A 152 -12.85 -16.32 10.78
CA GLU A 152 -14.27 -16.40 10.39
C GLU A 152 -14.57 -17.66 9.55
N GLU A 153 -13.56 -18.17 8.80
CA GLU A 153 -13.64 -19.39 8.00
C GLU A 153 -13.45 -20.69 8.82
N LEU A 154 -12.95 -20.60 10.08
CA LEU A 154 -12.77 -21.77 10.94
C LEU A 154 -14.13 -22.33 11.38
N ASP A 155 -14.26 -23.66 11.25
CA ASP A 155 -15.45 -24.41 11.70
C ASP A 155 -15.56 -24.39 13.24
N PRO A 156 -16.65 -23.83 13.81
CA PRO A 156 -16.89 -23.79 15.24
C PRO A 156 -16.95 -25.17 15.89
N SER A 157 -17.44 -26.19 15.15
CA SER A 157 -17.67 -27.55 15.66
C SER A 157 -16.40 -28.18 16.23
N ILE A 158 -15.23 -27.77 15.73
CA ILE A 158 -13.95 -28.33 16.19
C ILE A 158 -13.57 -27.77 17.57
N GLU A 159 -13.86 -26.49 17.81
CA GLU A 159 -13.66 -25.86 19.13
C GLU A 159 -14.67 -26.44 20.14
N GLU A 160 -15.92 -26.69 19.70
CA GLU A 160 -16.97 -27.34 20.51
C GLU A 160 -16.60 -28.77 20.85
N ALA A 161 -16.14 -29.57 19.89
CA ALA A 161 -15.67 -30.93 20.14
C ALA A 161 -14.48 -30.98 21.13
N ALA A 162 -13.55 -30.03 21.06
CA ALA A 162 -12.46 -29.93 22.03
C ALA A 162 -12.99 -29.60 23.45
N ALA A 163 -14.00 -28.74 23.55
CA ALA A 163 -14.63 -28.41 24.83
C ALA A 163 -15.39 -29.62 25.41
N ASP A 164 -16.10 -30.38 24.58
CA ASP A 164 -16.78 -31.63 24.97
C ASP A 164 -15.82 -32.69 25.51
N LEU A 165 -14.58 -32.70 24.99
CA LEU A 165 -13.48 -33.53 25.50
C LEU A 165 -12.81 -32.93 26.75
N GLY A 166 -13.36 -31.89 27.38
CA GLY A 166 -12.91 -31.27 28.61
C GLY A 166 -11.74 -30.28 28.47
N ALA A 167 -11.44 -29.80 27.23
CA ALA A 167 -10.44 -28.79 27.07
C ALA A 167 -10.98 -27.42 27.55
N ASN A 168 -10.22 -26.74 28.41
CA ASN A 168 -10.53 -25.36 28.78
C ASN A 168 -10.26 -24.39 27.61
N PRO A 169 -10.82 -23.17 27.62
CA PRO A 169 -10.68 -22.22 26.51
C PRO A 169 -9.23 -21.93 26.08
N ALA A 170 -8.30 -21.82 27.04
CA ALA A 170 -6.89 -21.59 26.75
C ALA A 170 -6.25 -22.79 26.03
N ARG A 171 -6.56 -24.01 26.48
CA ARG A 171 -6.08 -25.25 25.84
C ARG A 171 -6.68 -25.39 24.44
N THR A 172 -7.99 -25.14 24.25
CA THR A 172 -8.63 -25.15 22.94
C THR A 172 -7.96 -24.13 22.00
N PHE A 173 -7.71 -22.91 22.48
CA PHE A 173 -7.02 -21.90 21.69
C PHE A 173 -5.61 -22.35 21.28
N LEU A 174 -4.77 -22.79 22.21
CA LEU A 174 -3.37 -23.12 21.96
C LEU A 174 -3.20 -24.41 21.14
N SER A 175 -4.03 -25.44 21.36
CA SER A 175 -3.88 -26.76 20.73
C SER A 175 -4.72 -26.94 19.46
N VAL A 176 -5.79 -26.17 19.26
CA VAL A 176 -6.72 -26.33 18.13
C VAL A 176 -6.74 -25.10 17.26
N THR A 177 -7.11 -23.92 17.83
CA THR A 177 -7.35 -22.70 17.07
C THR A 177 -6.06 -22.10 16.54
N LEU A 178 -5.03 -21.92 17.39
CA LEU A 178 -3.76 -21.30 17.03
C LEU A 178 -2.99 -22.06 15.94
N PRO A 179 -2.84 -23.40 15.99
CA PRO A 179 -2.20 -24.16 14.91
C PRO A 179 -2.90 -24.03 13.57
N ARG A 180 -4.24 -23.92 13.55
CA ARG A 180 -5.02 -23.73 12.33
C ARG A 180 -4.92 -22.31 11.78
N LEU A 181 -4.76 -21.31 12.65
CA LEU A 181 -4.52 -19.92 12.27
C LEU A 181 -3.05 -19.66 11.93
N ALA A 182 -2.11 -20.53 12.31
CA ALA A 182 -0.68 -20.30 12.13
C ALA A 182 -0.27 -19.89 10.71
N PRO A 183 -0.82 -20.48 9.63
CA PRO A 183 -0.50 -20.03 8.27
C PRO A 183 -1.02 -18.61 7.95
N ALA A 184 -2.19 -18.25 8.46
CA ALA A 184 -2.75 -16.90 8.30
C ALA A 184 -1.95 -15.87 9.12
N ILE A 185 -1.56 -16.24 10.35
CA ILE A 185 -0.71 -15.42 11.22
C ILE A 185 0.66 -15.22 10.57
N ALA A 186 1.28 -16.28 10.06
CA ALA A 186 2.56 -16.17 9.35
C ALA A 186 2.44 -15.27 8.10
N SER A 187 1.38 -15.43 7.31
CA SER A 187 1.13 -14.58 6.15
C SER A 187 0.95 -13.10 6.56
N ALA A 188 0.16 -12.83 7.60
CA ALA A 188 -0.06 -11.48 8.12
C ALA A 188 1.25 -10.87 8.67
N ALA A 189 2.04 -11.66 9.41
CA ALA A 189 3.33 -11.23 9.94
C ALA A 189 4.31 -10.86 8.81
N ILE A 190 4.42 -11.69 7.78
CA ILE A 190 5.32 -11.43 6.65
C ILE A 190 4.90 -10.16 5.90
N ILE A 191 3.60 -9.96 5.67
CA ILE A 191 3.09 -8.74 5.00
C ILE A 191 3.33 -7.50 5.86
N ALA A 192 3.03 -7.56 7.16
CA ALA A 192 3.28 -6.46 8.09
C ALA A 192 4.78 -6.13 8.19
N PHE A 193 5.65 -7.15 8.27
CA PHE A 193 7.10 -7.00 8.28
C PHE A 193 7.60 -6.34 6.99
N LEU A 194 7.08 -6.74 5.84
CA LEU A 194 7.40 -6.13 4.56
C LEU A 194 7.03 -4.63 4.56
N PHE A 195 5.79 -4.29 4.93
CA PHE A 195 5.35 -2.88 4.96
C PHE A 195 6.10 -2.04 6.00
N CYS A 196 6.46 -2.62 7.15
CA CYS A 196 7.27 -1.91 8.14
C CYS A 196 8.72 -1.71 7.68
N SER A 197 9.30 -2.68 6.95
CA SER A 197 10.68 -2.59 6.46
C SER A 197 10.84 -1.67 5.24
N THR A 198 9.78 -1.53 4.43
CA THR A 198 9.73 -0.65 3.26
C THR A 198 9.02 0.68 3.55
N ALA A 199 8.83 1.03 4.82
CA ALA A 199 8.19 2.27 5.20
C ALA A 199 9.11 3.47 4.90
N PHE A 200 8.65 4.37 4.03
CA PHE A 200 9.38 5.57 3.62
C PHE A 200 8.80 6.84 4.25
N GLY A 201 7.59 7.25 3.86
CA GLY A 201 7.04 8.57 4.23
C GLY A 201 6.92 8.81 5.74
N VAL A 202 6.48 7.80 6.50
CA VAL A 202 6.41 7.88 7.98
C VAL A 202 7.80 8.09 8.58
N VAL A 203 8.79 7.30 8.11
CA VAL A 203 10.16 7.36 8.65
C VAL A 203 10.85 8.66 8.26
N LEU A 204 10.65 9.13 7.03
CA LEU A 204 11.21 10.41 6.57
C LEU A 204 10.74 11.59 7.42
N VAL A 205 9.42 11.63 7.73
CA VAL A 205 8.82 12.72 8.51
C VAL A 205 9.21 12.68 10.00
N LEU A 206 9.29 11.47 10.61
CA LEU A 206 9.51 11.28 12.04
C LEU A 206 10.97 11.06 12.42
N GLY A 207 11.73 10.35 11.57
CA GLY A 207 13.09 9.88 11.90
C GLY A 207 14.20 10.91 11.66
N GLY A 208 13.95 11.85 10.75
CA GLY A 208 14.93 12.84 10.35
C GLY A 208 16.24 12.17 9.89
N THR A 209 17.38 12.76 10.28
CA THR A 209 18.72 12.25 9.97
C THR A 209 19.21 11.17 10.95
N ARG A 210 18.52 11.01 12.10
CA ARG A 210 18.98 10.14 13.20
C ARG A 210 18.50 8.70 13.08
N PHE A 211 17.25 8.51 12.68
CA PHE A 211 16.57 7.21 12.58
C PHE A 211 16.04 7.03 11.17
N GLY A 212 16.86 6.47 10.29
CA GLY A 212 16.50 6.18 8.91
C GLY A 212 16.22 4.68 8.68
N THR A 213 15.62 4.39 7.55
CA THR A 213 15.51 3.05 6.95
C THR A 213 16.36 2.98 5.69
N VAL A 214 16.52 1.77 5.13
CA VAL A 214 17.16 1.60 3.82
C VAL A 214 16.49 2.49 2.77
N GLU A 215 15.16 2.61 2.80
CA GLU A 215 14.38 3.48 1.88
C GLU A 215 14.76 4.97 2.02
N THR A 216 14.80 5.48 3.25
CA THR A 216 15.14 6.88 3.49
C THR A 216 16.63 7.15 3.20
N GLU A 217 17.50 6.15 3.40
CA GLU A 217 18.92 6.29 3.07
C GLU A 217 19.15 6.32 1.55
N ILE A 218 18.46 5.47 0.77
CA ILE A 218 18.49 5.54 -0.70
C ILE A 218 18.07 6.93 -1.17
N TRP A 219 16.98 7.48 -0.60
CA TRP A 219 16.53 8.83 -0.92
C TRP A 219 17.57 9.90 -0.58
N MET A 220 18.16 9.85 0.60
CA MET A 220 19.20 10.81 1.03
C MET A 220 20.45 10.72 0.17
N LEU A 221 20.93 9.50 -0.13
CA LEU A 221 22.08 9.26 -1.00
C LEU A 221 21.85 9.79 -2.41
N THR A 222 20.62 9.69 -2.91
CA THR A 222 20.27 10.15 -4.26
C THR A 222 20.07 11.66 -4.34
N THR A 223 19.39 12.26 -3.35
CA THR A 223 18.91 13.65 -3.45
C THR A 223 19.77 14.65 -2.71
N GLN A 224 20.46 14.24 -1.64
CA GLN A 224 21.25 15.11 -0.79
C GLN A 224 22.76 14.88 -0.94
N TYR A 225 23.20 13.62 -0.90
CA TYR A 225 24.62 13.28 -0.99
C TYR A 225 25.10 13.05 -2.42
N LEU A 226 24.18 12.81 -3.37
CA LEU A 226 24.46 12.51 -4.78
C LEU A 226 25.41 11.30 -4.99
N ASP A 227 25.46 10.39 -3.99
CA ASP A 227 26.21 9.13 -4.07
C ASP A 227 25.33 8.04 -4.71
N LEU A 228 25.18 8.11 -6.04
CA LEU A 228 24.37 7.18 -6.81
C LEU A 228 24.88 5.74 -6.73
N ARG A 229 26.20 5.54 -6.51
CA ARG A 229 26.80 4.22 -6.33
C ARG A 229 26.29 3.56 -5.04
N ALA A 230 26.36 4.27 -3.93
CA ALA A 230 25.85 3.74 -2.66
C ALA A 230 24.32 3.56 -2.69
N ALA A 231 23.59 4.49 -3.31
CA ALA A 231 22.14 4.35 -3.50
C ALA A 231 21.78 3.09 -4.30
N SER A 232 22.51 2.81 -5.39
CA SER A 232 22.31 1.61 -6.22
C SER A 232 22.66 0.32 -5.48
N ALA A 233 23.75 0.29 -4.71
CA ALA A 233 24.13 -0.86 -3.89
C ALA A 233 23.08 -1.16 -2.82
N LEU A 234 22.55 -0.14 -2.12
CA LEU A 234 21.45 -0.32 -1.16
C LEU A 234 20.15 -0.73 -1.82
N SER A 235 19.84 -0.23 -3.02
CA SER A 235 18.67 -0.65 -3.79
C SER A 235 18.76 -2.12 -4.20
N LEU A 236 19.95 -2.62 -4.54
CA LEU A 236 20.18 -4.05 -4.80
C LEU A 236 19.85 -4.89 -3.55
N VAL A 237 20.36 -4.49 -2.38
CA VAL A 237 20.06 -5.17 -1.10
C VAL A 237 18.56 -5.16 -0.83
N GLN A 238 17.92 -4.01 -1.03
CA GLN A 238 16.47 -3.85 -0.82
C GLN A 238 15.66 -4.77 -1.75
N VAL A 239 15.98 -4.84 -3.04
CA VAL A 239 15.30 -5.72 -4.01
C VAL A 239 15.48 -7.19 -3.60
N VAL A 240 16.71 -7.62 -3.30
CA VAL A 240 16.99 -8.99 -2.86
C VAL A 240 16.22 -9.32 -1.58
N PHE A 241 16.23 -8.42 -0.59
CA PHE A 241 15.49 -8.58 0.66
C PHE A 241 13.99 -8.74 0.41
N VAL A 242 13.36 -7.84 -0.36
CA VAL A 242 11.92 -7.89 -0.66
C VAL A 242 11.55 -9.17 -1.42
N VAL A 243 12.34 -9.57 -2.42
CA VAL A 243 12.13 -10.83 -3.16
C VAL A 243 12.20 -12.03 -2.21
N ALA A 244 13.16 -12.07 -1.29
CA ALA A 244 13.29 -13.14 -0.29
C ALA A 244 12.06 -13.19 0.64
N VAL A 245 11.58 -12.05 1.12
CA VAL A 245 10.37 -11.94 1.96
C VAL A 245 9.13 -12.40 1.20
N LEU A 246 8.95 -11.98 -0.05
CA LEU A 246 7.81 -12.41 -0.89
C LEU A 246 7.87 -13.91 -1.21
N TRP A 247 9.05 -14.45 -1.43
CA TRP A 247 9.25 -15.87 -1.63
C TRP A 247 8.87 -16.66 -0.36
N ALA A 248 9.29 -16.21 0.82
CA ALA A 248 8.85 -16.77 2.10
C ALA A 248 7.32 -16.67 2.26
N ALA A 249 6.71 -15.52 1.92
CA ALA A 249 5.26 -15.34 1.92
C ALA A 249 4.53 -16.32 1.00
N SER A 250 5.09 -16.63 -0.17
CA SER A 250 4.48 -17.57 -1.11
C SER A 250 4.42 -19.01 -0.57
N ARG A 251 5.38 -19.37 0.29
CA ARG A 251 5.40 -20.67 0.95
C ARG A 251 4.48 -20.77 2.17
N ALA A 252 4.25 -19.65 2.84
CA ALA A 252 3.36 -19.60 4.00
C ALA A 252 1.86 -19.61 3.63
N ARG A 253 1.52 -19.43 2.35
CA ARG A 253 0.12 -19.39 1.90
C ARG A 253 -0.53 -20.77 2.05
N SER A 254 -1.56 -20.84 2.90
CA SER A 254 -2.50 -21.95 2.93
C SER A 254 -3.39 -21.93 1.68
N ARG A 255 -3.76 -23.11 1.18
CA ARG A 255 -4.84 -23.20 0.18
C ARG A 255 -6.13 -22.78 0.87
N PRO A 256 -6.89 -21.79 0.32
CA PRO A 256 -8.19 -21.47 0.87
C PRO A 256 -9.09 -22.69 0.71
N GLU A 257 -9.54 -23.28 1.80
CA GLU A 257 -10.71 -24.16 1.77
C GLU A 257 -11.91 -23.25 1.50
N LEU A 258 -12.62 -23.50 0.40
CA LEU A 258 -13.88 -22.83 0.08
C LEU A 258 -14.94 -23.27 1.11
N ARG A 259 -15.00 -22.59 2.24
CA ARG A 259 -16.04 -22.79 3.25
C ARG A 259 -16.91 -21.54 3.36
N THR A 260 -18.17 -21.75 3.65
CA THR A 260 -19.10 -20.67 3.96
C THR A 260 -18.68 -20.00 5.27
N PRO A 261 -18.52 -18.66 5.31
CA PRO A 261 -18.14 -17.97 6.53
C PRO A 261 -19.12 -18.30 7.66
N SER A 262 -18.60 -18.58 8.86
CA SER A 262 -19.45 -18.83 10.02
C SER A 262 -20.13 -17.52 10.45
N SER A 263 -21.38 -17.61 10.91
CA SER A 263 -22.14 -16.44 11.37
C SER A 263 -21.57 -15.75 12.62
N GLY A 264 -20.51 -16.32 13.20
CA GLY A 264 -19.91 -15.90 14.47
C GLY A 264 -20.75 -16.30 15.69
N ARG A 265 -20.16 -16.38 16.86
CA ARG A 265 -20.87 -16.68 18.12
C ARG A 265 -21.35 -15.40 18.83
N PRO A 266 -22.43 -15.46 19.62
CA PRO A 266 -22.87 -14.33 20.41
C PRO A 266 -21.83 -13.94 21.46
N VAL A 267 -21.83 -12.67 21.87
CA VAL A 267 -20.97 -12.14 22.94
C VAL A 267 -21.37 -12.76 24.28
N ARG A 268 -20.38 -13.16 25.07
CA ARG A 268 -20.53 -13.64 26.45
C ARG A 268 -19.91 -12.63 27.42
N LEU A 269 -20.34 -12.64 28.69
CA LEU A 269 -19.76 -11.74 29.71
C LEU A 269 -18.24 -11.93 29.86
N ALA A 270 -17.74 -13.15 29.66
CA ALA A 270 -16.30 -13.44 29.68
C ALA A 270 -15.51 -12.75 28.54
N ASP A 271 -16.16 -12.30 27.49
CA ASP A 271 -15.51 -11.57 26.37
C ASP A 271 -15.35 -10.07 26.66
N LEU A 272 -16.06 -9.55 27.66
CA LEU A 272 -16.12 -8.11 27.94
C LEU A 272 -14.75 -7.47 28.18
N PRO A 273 -13.81 -8.06 28.97
CA PRO A 273 -12.48 -7.49 29.17
C PRO A 273 -11.71 -7.37 27.84
N LEU A 274 -11.82 -8.36 26.96
CA LEU A 274 -11.16 -8.35 25.67
C LEU A 274 -11.77 -7.31 24.72
N ILE A 275 -13.10 -7.19 24.71
CA ILE A 275 -13.81 -6.16 23.94
C ILE A 275 -13.38 -4.76 24.40
N LEU A 276 -13.34 -4.53 25.72
CA LEU A 276 -12.91 -3.24 26.28
C LEU A 276 -11.46 -2.93 25.93
N ALA A 277 -10.56 -3.93 26.00
CA ALA A 277 -9.17 -3.76 25.56
C ALA A 277 -9.06 -3.40 24.08
N VAL A 278 -9.81 -4.07 23.20
CA VAL A 278 -9.84 -3.77 21.76
C VAL A 278 -10.42 -2.39 21.48
N LEU A 279 -11.47 -1.98 22.19
CA LEU A 279 -12.03 -0.63 22.09
C LEU A 279 -11.03 0.43 22.57
N ALA A 280 -10.33 0.19 23.68
CA ALA A 280 -9.29 1.09 24.18
C ALA A 280 -8.16 1.26 23.17
N VAL A 281 -7.69 0.17 22.54
CA VAL A 281 -6.73 0.22 21.43
C VAL A 281 -7.31 1.02 20.25
N GLY A 282 -8.57 0.79 19.88
CA GLY A 282 -9.25 1.54 18.82
C GLY A 282 -9.31 3.05 19.11
N VAL A 283 -9.60 3.45 20.35
CA VAL A 283 -9.55 4.86 20.78
C VAL A 283 -8.12 5.39 20.69
N LEU A 284 -7.13 4.64 21.17
CA LEU A 284 -5.72 5.03 21.09
C LEU A 284 -5.27 5.25 19.64
N LEU A 285 -5.70 4.37 18.72
CA LEU A 285 -5.43 4.52 17.29
C LEU A 285 -6.16 5.72 16.66
N ALA A 286 -7.26 6.20 17.24
CA ALA A 286 -7.94 7.41 16.76
C ALA A 286 -7.22 8.71 17.21
N VAL A 287 -6.45 8.66 18.30
CA VAL A 287 -5.79 9.85 18.88
C VAL A 287 -4.93 10.64 17.87
N PRO A 288 -4.03 10.04 17.07
CA PRO A 288 -3.23 10.79 16.12
C PRO A 288 -4.08 11.55 15.09
N ILE A 289 -5.13 10.91 14.57
CA ILE A 289 -6.03 11.51 13.57
C ILE A 289 -6.82 12.67 14.22
N VAL A 290 -7.41 12.43 15.40
CA VAL A 290 -8.17 13.44 16.11
C VAL A 290 -7.27 14.63 16.51
N SER A 291 -6.07 14.35 17.02
CA SER A 291 -5.07 15.38 17.35
C SER A 291 -4.71 16.23 16.12
N MET A 292 -4.49 15.59 14.97
CA MET A 292 -4.18 16.27 13.71
C MET A 292 -5.34 17.21 13.29
N VAL A 293 -6.59 16.74 13.34
CA VAL A 293 -7.77 17.54 13.01
C VAL A 293 -7.95 18.69 14.00
N VAL A 294 -7.89 18.43 15.31
CA VAL A 294 -8.05 19.46 16.34
C VAL A 294 -6.96 20.54 16.22
N ARG A 295 -5.71 20.13 16.05
CA ARG A 295 -4.58 21.08 15.90
C ARG A 295 -4.61 21.86 14.60
N SER A 296 -5.23 21.35 13.52
CA SER A 296 -5.43 22.11 12.28
C SER A 296 -6.43 23.27 12.45
N LEU A 297 -7.27 23.21 13.49
CA LEU A 297 -8.30 24.19 13.81
C LEU A 297 -7.93 25.05 15.04
N ARG A 298 -6.69 24.97 15.56
CA ARG A 298 -6.23 25.72 16.74
C ARG A 298 -4.97 26.52 16.45
N ALA A 299 -4.95 27.78 16.94
CA ALA A 299 -3.74 28.61 17.07
C ALA A 299 -3.66 29.10 18.52
N GLY A 300 -2.60 28.71 19.24
CA GLY A 300 -2.49 28.92 20.67
C GLY A 300 -3.67 28.27 21.40
N ASP A 301 -4.38 29.02 22.23
CA ASP A 301 -5.56 28.54 22.99
C ASP A 301 -6.88 28.75 22.27
N GLY A 302 -6.88 29.42 21.11
CA GLY A 302 -8.09 29.76 20.35
C GLY A 302 -8.39 28.80 19.19
N TRP A 303 -9.67 28.76 18.78
CA TRP A 303 -10.08 28.11 17.54
C TRP A 303 -9.87 29.07 16.36
N THR A 304 -9.30 28.60 15.25
CA THR A 304 -9.00 29.40 14.07
C THR A 304 -9.14 28.60 12.78
N LEU A 305 -9.44 29.30 11.69
CA LEU A 305 -9.37 28.78 10.31
C LEU A 305 -8.18 29.36 9.55
N GLU A 306 -7.28 30.10 10.20
CA GLU A 306 -6.11 30.72 9.54
C GLU A 306 -5.23 29.70 8.82
N HIS A 307 -5.00 28.51 9.40
CA HIS A 307 -4.23 27.44 8.77
C HIS A 307 -4.88 26.92 7.50
N TRP A 308 -6.23 26.94 7.46
CA TRP A 308 -7.00 26.54 6.29
C TRP A 308 -7.03 27.65 5.22
N ALA A 309 -7.12 28.91 5.63
CA ALA A 309 -6.98 30.06 4.73
C ALA A 309 -5.56 30.13 4.11
N ALA A 310 -4.53 29.74 4.89
CA ALA A 310 -3.15 29.69 4.44
C ALA A 310 -2.85 28.58 3.42
N LEU A 311 -3.76 27.63 3.16
CA LEU A 311 -3.59 26.59 2.14
C LEU A 311 -3.42 27.15 0.71
N ALA A 312 -3.85 28.37 0.45
CA ALA A 312 -3.60 29.08 -0.80
C ALA A 312 -2.21 29.74 -0.87
N GLY A 313 -1.45 29.74 0.24
CA GLY A 313 -0.12 30.34 0.33
C GLY A 313 1.00 29.32 0.13
N VAL A 314 2.22 29.82 -0.03
CA VAL A 314 3.44 29.00 -0.27
C VAL A 314 4.29 28.76 0.99
N GLY A 315 3.77 29.05 2.17
CA GLY A 315 4.51 28.99 3.43
C GLY A 315 5.50 30.13 3.60
N THR A 316 6.16 30.20 4.74
CA THR A 316 7.14 31.23 5.08
C THR A 316 8.54 30.61 5.17
N GLY A 317 9.52 31.28 4.59
CA GLY A 317 10.93 30.97 4.82
C GLY A 317 11.35 31.34 6.26
N VAL A 318 12.40 30.72 6.77
CA VAL A 318 13.01 31.08 8.05
C VAL A 318 13.58 32.50 7.97
N GLY A 319 13.18 33.37 8.89
CA GLY A 319 13.69 34.75 8.95
C GLY A 319 13.34 35.66 7.76
N GLY A 320 12.22 35.37 7.04
CA GLY A 320 11.82 36.16 5.86
C GLY A 320 12.54 35.74 4.56
N GLY A 321 13.16 34.56 4.54
CA GLY A 321 13.81 33.98 3.36
C GLY A 321 12.86 33.46 2.30
N ALA A 322 13.37 32.66 1.35
CA ALA A 322 12.60 32.06 0.26
C ALA A 322 11.43 31.22 0.80
N PRO A 323 10.31 31.10 0.04
CA PRO A 323 9.18 30.28 0.41
C PRO A 323 9.61 28.82 0.68
N ALA A 324 8.97 28.16 1.63
CA ALA A 324 9.25 26.75 1.95
C ALA A 324 8.87 25.81 0.78
N ILE A 325 7.91 26.21 -0.05
CA ILE A 325 7.37 25.48 -1.19
C ILE A 325 7.17 26.40 -2.38
N ALA A 326 7.24 25.83 -3.60
CA ALA A 326 7.09 26.59 -4.84
C ALA A 326 5.62 26.78 -5.24
N VAL A 327 4.76 25.81 -4.90
CA VAL A 327 3.32 25.82 -5.19
C VAL A 327 2.52 25.72 -3.90
N SER A 328 1.36 26.35 -3.84
CA SER A 328 0.49 26.26 -2.67
C SER A 328 -0.07 24.85 -2.45
N PRO A 329 -0.45 24.46 -1.21
CA PRO A 329 -1.09 23.17 -0.97
C PRO A 329 -2.37 22.93 -1.80
N LEU A 330 -3.16 23.98 -2.12
CA LEU A 330 -4.34 23.83 -2.97
C LEU A 330 -3.98 23.54 -4.43
N GLU A 331 -2.96 24.19 -4.99
CA GLU A 331 -2.44 23.88 -6.32
C GLU A 331 -1.88 22.46 -6.35
N ALA A 332 -1.09 22.08 -5.33
CA ALA A 332 -0.55 20.74 -5.19
C ALA A 332 -1.65 19.66 -5.06
N LEU A 333 -2.79 19.97 -4.42
CA LEU A 333 -3.96 19.10 -4.43
C LEU A 333 -4.50 18.93 -5.85
N GLY A 334 -4.60 20.01 -6.62
CA GLY A 334 -5.01 19.96 -8.03
C GLY A 334 -4.11 19.04 -8.86
N HIS A 335 -2.78 19.17 -8.70
CA HIS A 335 -1.80 18.27 -9.34
C HIS A 335 -1.98 16.83 -8.89
N SER A 336 -2.13 16.59 -7.56
CA SER A 336 -2.35 15.25 -7.02
C SER A 336 -3.61 14.59 -7.57
N LEU A 337 -4.72 15.33 -7.67
CA LEU A 337 -5.98 14.81 -8.24
C LEU A 337 -5.82 14.46 -9.72
N LEU A 338 -5.18 15.33 -10.50
CA LEU A 338 -4.92 15.09 -11.92
C LEU A 338 -4.06 13.85 -12.13
N PHE A 339 -2.94 13.76 -11.42
CA PHE A 339 -2.02 12.62 -11.53
C PHE A 339 -2.66 11.33 -11.01
N ALA A 340 -3.42 11.39 -9.91
CA ALA A 340 -4.12 10.22 -9.39
C ALA A 340 -5.20 9.72 -10.34
N LEU A 341 -5.93 10.61 -11.01
CA LEU A 341 -6.91 10.24 -12.05
C LEU A 341 -6.22 9.60 -13.26
N ALA A 342 -5.14 10.21 -13.75
CA ALA A 342 -4.37 9.66 -14.87
C ALA A 342 -3.73 8.32 -14.50
N GLY A 343 -3.10 8.22 -13.33
CA GLY A 343 -2.51 6.99 -12.81
C GLY A 343 -3.55 5.88 -12.63
N THR A 344 -4.72 6.22 -12.10
CA THR A 344 -5.85 5.28 -11.98
C THR A 344 -6.34 4.80 -13.33
N ALA A 345 -6.48 5.68 -14.31
CA ALA A 345 -6.91 5.30 -15.65
C ALA A 345 -5.91 4.31 -16.29
N VAL A 346 -4.61 4.58 -16.17
CA VAL A 346 -3.55 3.68 -16.65
C VAL A 346 -3.56 2.35 -15.86
N ALA A 347 -3.66 2.40 -14.53
CA ALA A 347 -3.72 1.20 -13.68
C ALA A 347 -4.95 0.33 -13.99
N MET A 348 -6.10 0.96 -14.25
CA MET A 348 -7.32 0.26 -14.66
C MET A 348 -7.20 -0.36 -16.05
N ALA A 349 -6.61 0.36 -17.01
CA ALA A 349 -6.38 -0.17 -18.35
C ALA A 349 -5.46 -1.42 -18.32
N ILE A 350 -4.35 -1.32 -17.60
CA ILE A 350 -3.40 -2.43 -17.39
C ILE A 350 -4.06 -3.56 -16.61
N GLY A 351 -4.66 -3.24 -15.46
CA GLY A 351 -5.22 -4.22 -14.53
C GLY A 351 -6.41 -4.97 -15.10
N LEU A 352 -7.34 -4.28 -15.78
CA LEU A 352 -8.48 -4.91 -16.44
C LEU A 352 -8.02 -5.74 -17.65
N GLY A 353 -7.16 -5.17 -18.50
CA GLY A 353 -6.60 -5.88 -19.66
C GLY A 353 -5.86 -7.14 -19.26
N ALA A 354 -5.00 -7.04 -18.25
CA ALA A 354 -4.29 -8.18 -17.67
C ALA A 354 -5.26 -9.22 -17.08
N SER A 355 -6.26 -8.79 -16.31
CA SER A 355 -7.25 -9.69 -15.69
C SER A 355 -8.08 -10.45 -16.73
N VAL A 356 -8.49 -9.78 -17.80
CA VAL A 356 -9.18 -10.42 -18.93
C VAL A 356 -8.29 -11.46 -19.59
N LEU A 357 -7.02 -11.11 -19.87
CA LEU A 357 -6.06 -12.01 -20.49
C LEU A 357 -5.76 -13.22 -19.60
N LEU A 358 -5.46 -13.00 -18.33
CA LEU A 358 -5.07 -14.03 -17.34
C LEU A 358 -6.24 -14.92 -16.92
N SER A 359 -7.49 -14.48 -17.13
CA SER A 359 -8.68 -15.29 -16.86
C SER A 359 -8.92 -16.37 -17.94
N ARG A 360 -8.25 -16.27 -19.10
CA ARG A 360 -8.37 -17.26 -20.17
C ARG A 360 -7.56 -18.51 -19.83
N ARG A 361 -8.10 -19.68 -20.16
CA ARG A 361 -7.46 -20.98 -19.94
C ARG A 361 -6.95 -21.54 -21.27
N PRO A 362 -5.66 -21.34 -21.62
CA PRO A 362 -5.12 -21.92 -22.84
C PRO A 362 -5.03 -23.45 -22.73
N ALA A 363 -5.39 -24.16 -23.80
CA ALA A 363 -5.31 -25.62 -23.85
C ALA A 363 -3.87 -26.13 -23.74
N SER A 364 -2.89 -25.40 -24.32
CA SER A 364 -1.50 -25.81 -24.36
C SER A 364 -0.77 -25.57 -23.03
N ALA A 365 0.12 -26.49 -22.64
CA ALA A 365 0.99 -26.34 -21.47
C ALA A 365 1.92 -25.11 -21.59
N ARG A 366 2.40 -24.81 -22.81
CA ARG A 366 3.22 -23.63 -23.08
C ARG A 366 2.44 -22.33 -22.83
N GLY A 367 1.20 -22.26 -23.31
CA GLY A 367 0.32 -21.11 -23.06
C GLY A 367 0.04 -20.88 -21.58
N ARG A 368 -0.20 -21.95 -20.81
CA ARG A 368 -0.36 -21.85 -19.34
C ARG A 368 0.89 -21.33 -18.64
N ARG A 369 2.10 -21.78 -19.06
CA ARG A 369 3.37 -21.28 -18.48
C ARG A 369 3.59 -19.81 -18.82
N VAL A 370 3.30 -19.37 -20.03
CA VAL A 370 3.43 -17.97 -20.45
C VAL A 370 2.49 -17.08 -19.64
N LEU A 371 1.22 -17.47 -19.47
CA LEU A 371 0.29 -16.69 -18.65
C LEU A 371 0.70 -16.66 -17.17
N ALA A 372 1.20 -17.77 -16.62
CA ALA A 372 1.71 -17.79 -15.25
C ALA A 372 2.95 -16.89 -15.07
N ALA A 373 3.86 -16.88 -16.05
CA ALA A 373 5.01 -15.98 -16.05
C ALA A 373 4.59 -14.50 -16.16
N LEU A 374 3.60 -14.20 -17.02
CA LEU A 374 3.04 -12.86 -17.15
C LEU A 374 2.33 -12.40 -15.87
N GLU A 375 1.54 -13.29 -15.23
CA GLU A 375 0.92 -13.00 -13.94
C GLU A 375 1.96 -12.69 -12.87
N GLY A 376 3.02 -13.51 -12.79
CA GLY A 376 4.16 -13.26 -11.91
C GLY A 376 4.83 -11.91 -12.19
N GLY A 377 5.11 -11.61 -13.46
CA GLY A 377 5.73 -10.35 -13.90
C GLY A 377 4.89 -9.13 -13.53
N LEU A 378 3.56 -9.21 -13.74
CA LEU A 378 2.62 -8.13 -13.39
C LEU A 378 2.49 -7.92 -11.87
N MET A 379 2.86 -8.91 -11.05
CA MET A 379 2.89 -8.78 -9.59
C MET A 379 4.25 -8.29 -9.05
N LEU A 380 5.32 -8.29 -9.87
CA LEU A 380 6.65 -7.84 -9.44
C LEU A 380 6.67 -6.39 -8.89
N PRO A 381 5.92 -5.41 -9.44
CA PRO A 381 5.90 -4.06 -8.89
C PRO A 381 5.42 -3.97 -7.43
N LEU A 382 4.60 -4.93 -6.96
CA LEU A 382 4.25 -5.03 -5.53
C LEU A 382 5.44 -5.42 -4.65
N GLY A 383 6.42 -6.06 -5.26
CA GLY A 383 7.61 -6.52 -4.56
C GLY A 383 8.79 -5.57 -4.64
N VAL A 384 8.71 -4.53 -5.44
CA VAL A 384 9.74 -3.49 -5.52
C VAL A 384 9.20 -2.24 -4.82
N SER A 385 10.03 -1.65 -3.97
CA SER A 385 9.69 -0.41 -3.29
C SER A 385 9.42 0.73 -4.28
N ALA A 386 8.45 1.57 -3.97
CA ALA A 386 8.17 2.77 -4.75
C ALA A 386 9.37 3.72 -4.80
N VAL A 387 10.20 3.75 -3.75
CA VAL A 387 11.45 4.53 -3.67
C VAL A 387 12.45 4.01 -4.70
N VAL A 388 12.68 2.70 -4.75
CA VAL A 388 13.58 2.08 -5.76
C VAL A 388 13.07 2.35 -7.17
N LEU A 389 11.75 2.29 -7.39
CA LEU A 389 11.15 2.60 -8.68
C LEU A 389 11.39 4.07 -9.07
N GLY A 390 11.14 5.01 -8.16
CA GLY A 390 11.37 6.45 -8.38
C GLY A 390 12.82 6.78 -8.67
N PHE A 391 13.74 6.19 -7.91
CA PHE A 391 15.18 6.29 -8.17
C PHE A 391 15.55 5.70 -9.54
N GLY A 392 14.96 4.54 -9.90
CA GLY A 392 15.16 3.91 -11.20
C GLY A 392 14.76 4.80 -12.37
N TYR A 393 13.63 5.47 -12.25
CA TYR A 393 13.19 6.42 -13.27
C TYR A 393 14.15 7.61 -13.42
N LEU A 394 14.64 8.10 -12.30
CA LEU A 394 15.59 9.21 -12.29
C LEU A 394 16.90 8.86 -13.00
N VAL A 395 17.31 7.59 -12.92
CA VAL A 395 18.59 7.09 -13.46
C VAL A 395 18.46 6.55 -14.88
N ALA A 396 17.36 5.84 -15.20
CA ALA A 396 17.21 5.13 -16.47
C ALA A 396 16.54 5.98 -17.57
N LEU A 397 15.70 6.95 -17.19
CA LEU A 397 14.89 7.72 -18.14
C LEU A 397 15.38 9.19 -18.28
N ASP A 398 16.70 9.41 -18.20
CA ASP A 398 17.33 10.72 -18.35
C ASP A 398 18.18 10.85 -19.64
N THR A 399 18.11 9.84 -20.53
CA THR A 399 18.88 9.79 -21.77
C THR A 399 18.01 9.41 -22.98
N PRO A 400 18.28 9.93 -24.19
CA PRO A 400 17.60 9.51 -25.40
C PRO A 400 17.65 7.98 -25.60
N PRO A 401 16.58 7.34 -26.17
CA PRO A 401 15.41 7.96 -26.79
C PRO A 401 14.25 8.29 -25.85
N LEU A 402 14.34 7.98 -24.55
CA LEU A 402 13.28 8.17 -23.56
C LEU A 402 13.72 9.14 -22.46
N ASP A 403 14.18 10.34 -22.84
CA ASP A 403 14.41 11.40 -21.85
C ASP A 403 13.06 11.93 -21.32
N LEU A 404 12.56 11.29 -20.27
CA LEU A 404 11.31 11.62 -19.60
C LEU A 404 11.52 12.24 -18.22
N ARG A 405 12.77 12.42 -17.78
CA ARG A 405 13.13 12.89 -16.44
C ARG A 405 12.45 14.22 -16.06
N ALA A 406 12.29 15.13 -17.03
CA ALA A 406 11.61 16.40 -16.82
C ALA A 406 10.08 16.32 -17.04
N SER A 407 9.56 15.19 -17.50
CA SER A 407 8.16 15.05 -17.87
C SER A 407 7.27 14.74 -16.66
N PRO A 408 6.19 15.49 -16.41
CA PRO A 408 5.22 15.19 -15.36
C PRO A 408 4.48 13.86 -15.58
N VAL A 409 4.54 13.29 -16.79
CA VAL A 409 3.89 12.01 -17.14
C VAL A 409 4.49 10.81 -16.39
N LEU A 410 5.74 10.89 -15.93
CA LEU A 410 6.33 9.83 -15.13
C LEU A 410 5.63 9.62 -13.78
N VAL A 411 5.05 10.68 -13.19
CA VAL A 411 4.34 10.58 -11.91
C VAL A 411 3.13 9.63 -12.02
N PRO A 412 2.16 9.85 -12.92
CA PRO A 412 1.03 8.93 -13.06
C PRO A 412 1.43 7.53 -13.54
N ILE A 413 2.52 7.37 -14.30
CA ILE A 413 3.03 6.04 -14.68
C ILE A 413 3.57 5.28 -13.47
N ALA A 414 4.35 5.93 -12.60
CA ALA A 414 4.83 5.34 -11.36
C ALA A 414 3.67 4.95 -10.43
N GLN A 415 2.71 5.84 -10.25
CA GLN A 415 1.49 5.58 -9.48
C GLN A 415 0.71 4.40 -10.06
N ALA A 416 0.57 4.32 -11.38
CA ALA A 416 -0.11 3.22 -12.04
C ALA A 416 0.59 1.87 -11.83
N LEU A 417 1.91 1.83 -11.85
CA LEU A 417 2.67 0.60 -11.57
C LEU A 417 2.47 0.07 -10.15
N VAL A 418 2.35 0.96 -9.17
CA VAL A 418 2.05 0.59 -7.78
C VAL A 418 0.60 0.10 -7.64
N ALA A 419 -0.35 0.74 -8.34
CA ALA A 419 -1.78 0.46 -8.22
C ALA A 419 -2.26 -0.72 -9.09
N ALA A 420 -1.67 -0.96 -10.28
CA ALA A 420 -2.14 -1.97 -11.23
C ALA A 420 -2.19 -3.40 -10.66
N PRO A 421 -1.22 -3.89 -9.87
CA PRO A 421 -1.31 -5.19 -9.23
C PRO A 421 -2.50 -5.34 -8.28
N LEU A 422 -2.92 -4.26 -7.60
CA LEU A 422 -4.09 -4.26 -6.72
C LEU A 422 -5.39 -4.37 -7.52
N VAL A 423 -5.45 -3.70 -8.67
CA VAL A 423 -6.56 -3.85 -9.63
C VAL A 423 -6.65 -5.30 -10.12
N ILE A 424 -5.52 -5.89 -10.51
CA ILE A 424 -5.47 -7.30 -10.95
C ILE A 424 -5.94 -8.23 -9.82
N ARG A 425 -5.46 -8.05 -8.60
CA ARG A 425 -5.86 -8.86 -7.43
C ARG A 425 -7.35 -8.77 -7.12
N THR A 426 -7.99 -7.65 -7.46
CA THR A 426 -9.42 -7.45 -7.26
C THR A 426 -10.24 -8.05 -8.39
N LEU A 427 -9.83 -7.90 -9.65
CA LEU A 427 -10.62 -8.26 -10.82
C LEU A 427 -10.39 -9.70 -11.30
N LEU A 428 -9.15 -10.20 -11.22
CA LEU A 428 -8.80 -11.52 -11.74
C LEU A 428 -9.58 -12.67 -11.09
N PRO A 429 -9.78 -12.73 -9.76
CA PRO A 429 -10.61 -13.78 -9.15
C PRO A 429 -12.05 -13.75 -9.65
N VAL A 430 -12.62 -12.56 -9.84
CA VAL A 430 -13.99 -12.39 -10.35
C VAL A 430 -14.10 -12.94 -11.77
N LEU A 431 -13.19 -12.57 -12.66
CA LEU A 431 -13.18 -13.02 -14.05
C LEU A 431 -12.85 -14.52 -14.19
N ARG A 432 -12.05 -15.09 -13.28
CA ARG A 432 -11.81 -16.55 -13.20
C ARG A 432 -13.01 -17.32 -12.69
N GLY A 433 -13.84 -16.68 -11.86
CA GLY A 433 -15.09 -17.25 -11.33
C GLY A 433 -16.28 -17.23 -12.30
N VAL A 434 -16.16 -16.56 -13.45
CA VAL A 434 -17.21 -16.59 -14.49
C VAL A 434 -17.33 -17.98 -15.08
N ASP A 435 -18.53 -18.58 -15.00
CA ASP A 435 -18.80 -19.90 -15.55
C ASP A 435 -18.49 -19.95 -17.05
N PRO A 436 -17.62 -20.87 -17.51
CA PRO A 436 -17.32 -21.04 -18.93
C PRO A 436 -18.59 -21.29 -19.79
N LEU A 437 -19.60 -21.97 -19.23
CA LEU A 437 -20.86 -22.26 -19.94
C LEU A 437 -21.58 -20.98 -20.38
N LEU A 438 -21.49 -19.89 -19.61
CA LEU A 438 -22.09 -18.60 -20.01
C LEU A 438 -21.43 -18.03 -21.26
N ARG A 439 -20.12 -18.20 -21.38
CA ARG A 439 -19.35 -17.72 -22.55
C ARG A 439 -19.61 -18.60 -23.77
N ASP A 440 -19.69 -19.91 -23.56
CA ASP A 440 -19.94 -20.89 -24.61
C ASP A 440 -21.37 -20.72 -25.15
N ALA A 441 -22.39 -20.62 -24.29
CA ALA A 441 -23.77 -20.35 -24.70
C ALA A 441 -23.93 -19.07 -25.52
N ALA A 442 -23.23 -18.00 -25.11
CA ALA A 442 -23.25 -16.76 -25.88
C ALA A 442 -22.57 -16.90 -27.26
N ALA A 443 -21.48 -17.69 -27.34
CA ALA A 443 -20.81 -18.00 -28.60
C ALA A 443 -21.71 -18.85 -29.53
N ASP A 444 -22.42 -19.84 -28.98
CA ASP A 444 -23.36 -20.68 -29.71
C ASP A 444 -24.54 -19.88 -30.27
N LEU A 445 -24.95 -18.80 -29.54
CA LEU A 445 -25.93 -17.83 -30.02
C LEU A 445 -25.36 -16.81 -31.03
N GLY A 446 -24.13 -17.01 -31.51
CA GLY A 446 -23.49 -16.18 -32.54
C GLY A 446 -22.84 -14.88 -32.02
N ALA A 447 -22.66 -14.76 -30.69
CA ALA A 447 -21.96 -13.57 -30.17
C ALA A 447 -20.46 -13.59 -30.55
N SER A 448 -19.98 -12.48 -31.09
CA SER A 448 -18.54 -12.30 -31.35
C SER A 448 -17.75 -12.28 -30.02
N PRO A 449 -16.44 -12.60 -30.02
CA PRO A 449 -15.61 -12.56 -28.81
C PRO A 449 -15.64 -11.20 -28.09
N ALA A 450 -15.73 -10.09 -28.83
CA ALA A 450 -15.87 -8.75 -28.26
C ALA A 450 -17.23 -8.55 -27.58
N ARG A 451 -18.30 -9.12 -28.15
CA ARG A 451 -19.65 -9.07 -27.57
C ARG A 451 -19.72 -9.92 -26.30
N VAL A 452 -19.11 -11.12 -26.28
CA VAL A 452 -19.00 -11.96 -25.07
C VAL A 452 -18.25 -11.22 -23.97
N LEU A 453 -17.10 -10.61 -24.30
CA LEU A 453 -16.33 -9.79 -23.36
C LEU A 453 -17.19 -8.65 -22.78
N ALA A 454 -17.86 -7.88 -23.62
CA ALA A 454 -18.63 -6.71 -23.19
C ALA A 454 -19.89 -7.08 -22.39
N SER A 455 -20.64 -8.10 -22.85
CA SER A 455 -21.95 -8.46 -22.27
C SER A 455 -21.87 -9.40 -21.06
N ILE A 456 -20.80 -10.18 -20.91
CA ILE A 456 -20.62 -11.15 -19.83
C ILE A 456 -19.48 -10.71 -18.91
N ASP A 457 -18.24 -10.75 -19.41
CA ASP A 457 -17.06 -10.54 -18.55
C ASP A 457 -17.05 -9.16 -17.91
N LEU A 458 -17.15 -8.08 -18.72
CA LEU A 458 -17.11 -6.70 -18.22
C LEU A 458 -18.37 -6.34 -17.41
N ARG A 459 -19.52 -6.90 -17.76
CA ARG A 459 -20.76 -6.66 -17.01
C ARG A 459 -20.70 -7.27 -15.61
N LEU A 460 -20.17 -8.48 -15.48
CA LEU A 460 -19.97 -9.14 -14.18
C LEU A 460 -18.84 -8.46 -13.37
N ALA A 461 -17.78 -8.00 -14.05
CA ALA A 461 -16.68 -7.30 -13.42
C ALA A 461 -16.98 -5.82 -13.11
N ALA A 462 -18.06 -5.22 -13.61
CA ALA A 462 -18.32 -3.78 -13.50
C ALA A 462 -18.34 -3.26 -12.06
N ARG A 463 -18.98 -3.97 -11.12
CA ARG A 463 -19.02 -3.58 -9.70
C ARG A 463 -17.64 -3.70 -9.02
N PRO A 464 -16.95 -4.86 -9.12
CA PRO A 464 -15.57 -4.98 -8.65
C PRO A 464 -14.62 -3.96 -9.29
N ALA A 465 -14.84 -3.57 -10.56
CA ALA A 465 -14.04 -2.57 -11.24
C ALA A 465 -14.18 -1.17 -10.62
N VAL A 466 -15.39 -0.77 -10.19
CA VAL A 466 -15.60 0.50 -9.47
C VAL A 466 -14.84 0.49 -8.14
N ALA A 467 -14.93 -0.61 -7.39
CA ALA A 467 -14.19 -0.74 -6.13
C ALA A 467 -12.67 -0.75 -6.35
N ALA A 468 -12.19 -1.44 -7.40
CA ALA A 468 -10.79 -1.45 -7.79
C ALA A 468 -10.29 -0.06 -8.21
N ALA A 469 -11.10 0.71 -8.94
CA ALA A 469 -10.78 2.08 -9.34
C ALA A 469 -10.70 3.02 -8.13
N GLY A 470 -11.64 2.92 -7.18
CA GLY A 470 -11.59 3.69 -5.93
C GLY A 470 -10.35 3.39 -5.09
N LEU A 471 -9.98 2.10 -4.98
CA LEU A 471 -8.76 1.69 -4.29
C LEU A 471 -7.51 2.18 -5.03
N ALA A 472 -7.45 2.01 -6.35
CA ALA A 472 -6.33 2.48 -7.16
C ALA A 472 -6.16 4.00 -7.06
N PHE A 473 -7.27 4.76 -7.10
CA PHE A 473 -7.24 6.22 -6.94
C PHE A 473 -6.71 6.64 -5.57
N ALA A 474 -7.15 5.99 -4.49
CA ALA A 474 -6.67 6.28 -3.15
C ALA A 474 -5.16 5.99 -3.01
N VAL A 475 -4.69 4.88 -3.60
CA VAL A 475 -3.26 4.52 -3.62
C VAL A 475 -2.46 5.51 -4.44
N CYS A 476 -2.92 5.90 -5.64
CA CYS A 476 -2.26 6.90 -6.47
C CYS A 476 -2.19 8.27 -5.77
N LEU A 477 -3.29 8.69 -5.13
CA LEU A 477 -3.37 9.97 -4.43
C LEU A 477 -2.41 10.04 -3.23
N GLY A 478 -2.24 8.91 -2.53
CA GLY A 478 -1.37 8.78 -1.36
C GLY A 478 0.07 8.37 -1.68
N GLU A 479 0.39 8.09 -2.96
CA GLU A 479 1.71 7.65 -3.36
C GLU A 479 2.73 8.78 -3.16
N PHE A 480 3.78 8.48 -2.41
CA PHE A 480 4.83 9.43 -2.06
C PHE A 480 6.23 8.92 -2.42
N GLY A 481 6.46 7.60 -2.35
CA GLY A 481 7.79 7.02 -2.50
C GLY A 481 8.45 7.32 -3.83
N ALA A 482 7.79 7.02 -4.95
CA ALA A 482 8.27 7.35 -6.29
C ALA A 482 8.14 8.85 -6.58
N THR A 483 7.03 9.45 -6.14
CA THR A 483 6.72 10.86 -6.40
C THR A 483 7.76 11.81 -5.77
N ALA A 484 8.35 11.45 -4.62
CA ALA A 484 9.41 12.22 -3.98
C ALA A 484 10.65 12.42 -4.87
N PHE A 485 10.93 11.47 -5.79
CA PHE A 485 12.03 11.57 -6.76
C PHE A 485 11.63 12.29 -8.05
N LEU A 486 10.37 12.13 -8.48
CA LEU A 486 9.89 12.58 -9.80
C LEU A 486 9.26 13.97 -9.75
N SER A 487 8.83 14.40 -8.57
CA SER A 487 8.16 15.69 -8.39
C SER A 487 9.11 16.84 -8.68
N ARG A 488 8.65 17.77 -9.52
CA ARG A 488 9.30 19.06 -9.77
C ARG A 488 8.61 20.14 -8.94
N PRO A 489 9.31 21.26 -8.65
CA PRO A 489 8.72 22.36 -7.88
C PRO A 489 7.37 22.82 -8.43
N GLU A 490 7.26 22.93 -9.76
CA GLU A 490 6.09 23.43 -10.48
C GLU A 490 4.92 22.42 -10.51
N TRP A 491 5.22 21.12 -10.37
CA TRP A 491 4.26 20.01 -10.42
C TRP A 491 4.25 19.19 -9.15
N ALA A 492 4.60 19.82 -8.03
CA ALA A 492 4.64 19.11 -6.76
C ALA A 492 3.25 18.56 -6.39
N THR A 493 3.22 17.30 -5.91
CA THR A 493 2.02 16.69 -5.37
C THR A 493 1.82 17.06 -3.91
N LEU A 494 0.60 16.98 -3.42
CA LEU A 494 0.29 17.36 -2.04
C LEU A 494 1.09 16.55 -0.99
N PRO A 495 1.30 15.22 -1.13
CA PRO A 495 2.21 14.49 -0.24
C PRO A 495 3.63 15.07 -0.16
N VAL A 496 4.20 15.48 -1.30
CA VAL A 496 5.54 16.09 -1.36
C VAL A 496 5.55 17.47 -0.70
N VAL A 497 4.51 18.27 -0.93
CA VAL A 497 4.36 19.59 -0.29
C VAL A 497 4.22 19.45 1.22
N ILE A 498 3.43 18.49 1.70
CA ILE A 498 3.27 18.20 3.14
C ILE A 498 4.61 17.83 3.77
N GLU A 499 5.40 16.96 3.12
CA GLU A 499 6.71 16.53 3.61
C GLU A 499 7.67 17.72 3.70
N ARG A 500 7.77 18.53 2.63
CA ARG A 500 8.62 19.72 2.61
C ARG A 500 8.27 20.70 3.71
N LEU A 501 6.98 21.04 3.87
CA LEU A 501 6.52 21.92 4.95
C LEU A 501 6.82 21.34 6.33
N ALA A 502 6.58 20.04 6.53
CA ALA A 502 6.89 19.37 7.79
C ALA A 502 8.39 19.28 8.08
N GLY A 503 9.23 19.25 7.06
CA GLY A 503 10.70 19.24 7.17
C GLY A 503 11.32 20.62 7.40
N HIS A 504 10.62 21.71 7.05
CA HIS A 504 11.13 23.07 7.24
C HIS A 504 10.86 23.58 8.66
N PRO A 505 11.85 24.21 9.31
CA PRO A 505 11.66 24.83 10.62
C PRO A 505 10.59 25.92 10.58
N GLY A 506 9.85 26.06 11.69
CA GLY A 506 8.85 27.10 11.87
C GLY A 506 7.45 26.52 12.20
N ALA A 507 6.82 27.08 13.24
CA ALA A 507 5.51 26.65 13.70
C ALA A 507 4.43 26.83 12.62
N GLY A 508 4.51 27.90 11.82
CA GLY A 508 3.59 28.17 10.72
C GLY A 508 3.67 27.11 9.62
N ASN A 509 4.87 26.63 9.27
CA ASN A 509 5.05 25.58 8.26
C ASN A 509 4.48 24.25 8.74
N LEU A 510 4.70 23.89 10.01
CA LEU A 510 4.11 22.67 10.57
C LEU A 510 2.59 22.76 10.67
N ALA A 511 2.04 23.92 10.99
CA ALA A 511 0.59 24.15 11.04
C ALA A 511 -0.04 24.05 9.64
N LEU A 512 0.63 24.63 8.63
CA LEU A 512 0.20 24.51 7.23
C LEU A 512 0.31 23.07 6.72
N ALA A 513 1.41 22.35 7.04
CA ALA A 513 1.56 20.94 6.74
C ALA A 513 0.43 20.10 7.35
N ASN A 514 0.03 20.43 8.60
CA ASN A 514 -1.03 19.74 9.31
C ASN A 514 -2.41 19.96 8.66
N ALA A 515 -2.76 21.19 8.29
CA ALA A 515 -4.00 21.48 7.57
C ALA A 515 -4.03 20.78 6.19
N ALA A 516 -2.92 20.80 5.45
CA ALA A 516 -2.76 20.09 4.18
C ALA A 516 -2.90 18.57 4.33
N ALA A 517 -2.37 18.00 5.42
CA ALA A 517 -2.49 16.58 5.73
C ALA A 517 -3.93 16.17 6.05
N VAL A 518 -4.66 16.99 6.82
CA VAL A 518 -6.11 16.77 7.07
C VAL A 518 -6.90 16.82 5.75
N LEU A 519 -6.61 17.79 4.88
CA LEU A 519 -7.24 17.91 3.58
C LEU A 519 -7.00 16.66 2.72
N LEU A 520 -5.76 16.19 2.63
CA LEU A 520 -5.41 14.97 1.88
C LEU A 520 -6.09 13.73 2.46
N ALA A 521 -6.12 13.59 3.79
CA ALA A 521 -6.82 12.50 4.47
C ALA A 521 -8.32 12.50 4.16
N ALA A 522 -8.96 13.68 4.20
CA ALA A 522 -10.38 13.84 3.91
C ALA A 522 -10.70 13.44 2.45
N VAL A 523 -9.92 13.92 1.48
CA VAL A 523 -10.10 13.60 0.06
C VAL A 523 -9.89 12.10 -0.19
N THR A 524 -8.87 11.49 0.43
CA THR A 524 -8.61 10.05 0.32
C THR A 524 -9.76 9.23 0.91
N ALA A 525 -10.27 9.61 2.08
CA ALA A 525 -11.41 8.93 2.72
C ALA A 525 -12.70 9.05 1.89
N LEU A 526 -12.96 10.22 1.31
CA LEU A 526 -14.11 10.43 0.42
C LEU A 526 -14.02 9.57 -0.85
N ALA A 527 -12.84 9.49 -1.45
CA ALA A 527 -12.61 8.68 -2.65
C ALA A 527 -12.89 7.19 -2.40
N LEU A 528 -12.44 6.66 -1.27
CA LEU A 528 -12.69 5.27 -0.86
C LEU A 528 -14.15 5.02 -0.52
N GLY A 529 -14.75 5.93 0.24
CA GLY A 529 -16.17 5.84 0.61
C GLY A 529 -17.07 5.85 -0.62
N ALA A 530 -16.76 6.68 -1.62
CA ALA A 530 -17.48 6.69 -2.90
C ALA A 530 -17.37 5.35 -3.65
N GLY A 531 -16.16 4.73 -3.63
CA GLY A 531 -15.93 3.41 -4.22
C GLY A 531 -16.75 2.29 -3.53
N GLU A 532 -16.87 2.33 -2.20
CA GLU A 532 -17.64 1.35 -1.43
C GLU A 532 -19.17 1.54 -1.56
N LEU A 533 -19.66 2.77 -1.50
CA LEU A 533 -21.08 3.08 -1.70
C LEU A 533 -21.56 2.67 -3.10
N GLY A 534 -20.72 2.74 -4.11
CA GLY A 534 -21.00 2.19 -5.44
C GLY A 534 -21.23 0.67 -5.45
N ARG A 535 -20.66 -0.04 -4.46
CA ARG A 535 -20.82 -1.50 -4.25
C ARG A 535 -22.15 -1.83 -3.55
N ASP A 536 -22.56 -1.06 -2.53
CA ASP A 536 -23.69 -1.42 -1.65
C ASP A 536 -25.06 -0.96 -2.16
N ARG A 537 -25.18 0.14 -2.91
CA ARG A 537 -26.46 0.72 -3.35
C ARG A 537 -27.34 -0.17 -4.22
N ARG A 538 -26.91 -1.40 -4.58
CA ARG A 538 -27.71 -2.35 -5.39
C ARG A 538 -27.93 -3.72 -4.74
N LEU A 539 -27.64 -3.85 -3.44
CA LEU A 539 -27.96 -5.05 -2.66
C LEU A 539 -29.37 -5.00 -2.01
N SER A 540 -30.07 -3.87 -2.13
CA SER A 540 -31.50 -3.81 -1.79
C SER A 540 -32.29 -4.40 -2.95
N PRO A 541 -32.89 -5.60 -2.84
CA PRO A 541 -33.91 -6.03 -3.76
C PRO A 541 -35.06 -5.02 -3.60
N ARG A 542 -35.43 -4.35 -4.69
CA ARG A 542 -36.75 -3.71 -4.73
C ARG A 542 -37.75 -4.85 -4.51
N GLY A 543 -38.40 -4.81 -3.32
CA GLY A 543 -39.51 -5.68 -2.97
C GLY A 543 -40.70 -5.58 -3.95
#